data_3aa3befce2f47906a8b5cd82739fbb2e
#
_entry.id   3aa3befce2f47906a8b5cd82739fbb2e
#
_cell.length_a   1.000
_cell.length_b   1.000
_cell.length_c   1.000
_cell.angle_alpha   90.00
_cell.angle_beta   90.00
_cell.angle_gamma   90.00
#
_symmetry.space_group_name_H-M   'P 1'
#
loop_
_entity.id
_entity.type
_entity.pdbx_description
1 polymer ?
#
loop_
_entity_poly.entity_id
_entity_poly.type
_entity_poly.pdbx_seq_one_letter_code
_entity_poly.pdbx_strand_id
1 'polypeptide(L)'
;AKMCTEAMKNEMFRSIVSTDATTIQVQRNGQQADVKLESTDVLLGNYDGACGVKTGFTEKAGECFAGAVQRDGKILFAIVLDSSSEAQRFTDATTLDDWVYNNTIDYPLVHSDETTTYTTSTGTTATVPVVANVSHSGWMDKTFKATLSDPTASVKVFSLDGNVSQDVQFDTVSGDVKPGQKVGTVTFYQHNEVIAQQDLVAAETCPAPNPIEGIGIWWNRLFAGFSGEQTQAESSVVNSTPLIYGSNATINTTKEG
;
A
#
# COMPACT_ATOMS: atom_id res chain seq x y z
N ALA A 1 -1.16 -18.03 14.58
CA ALA A 1 -1.55 -17.07 13.54
C ALA A 1 -2.35 -17.72 12.40
N LYS A 2 -1.81 -18.68 11.59
CA LYS A 2 -2.49 -19.24 10.39
C LYS A 2 -3.91 -19.75 10.66
N MET A 3 -4.16 -20.46 11.75
CA MET A 3 -5.52 -20.90 12.12
C MET A 3 -6.45 -19.72 12.39
N CYS A 4 -5.98 -18.69 13.09
CA CYS A 4 -6.76 -17.48 13.35
C CYS A 4 -7.08 -16.74 12.05
N THR A 5 -6.10 -16.59 11.16
CA THR A 5 -6.30 -15.98 9.83
C THR A 5 -7.41 -16.70 9.04
N GLU A 6 -7.44 -18.03 9.06
CA GLU A 6 -8.44 -18.79 8.34
C GLU A 6 -9.81 -18.72 9.04
N ALA A 7 -9.85 -18.88 10.37
CA ALA A 7 -11.10 -18.82 11.14
C ALA A 7 -11.78 -17.44 11.02
N MET A 8 -11.00 -16.37 11.06
CA MET A 8 -11.50 -14.99 10.98
C MET A 8 -12.05 -14.61 9.59
N LYS A 9 -11.91 -15.45 8.57
CA LYS A 9 -12.62 -15.30 7.29
C LYS A 9 -14.11 -15.62 7.42
N ASN A 10 -14.50 -16.44 8.40
CA ASN A 10 -15.89 -16.78 8.65
C ASN A 10 -16.58 -15.69 9.45
N GLU A 11 -17.64 -15.09 8.92
CA GLU A 11 -18.37 -13.98 9.54
C GLU A 11 -19.04 -14.35 10.87
N MET A 12 -19.62 -15.56 10.96
CA MET A 12 -20.22 -16.03 12.19
C MET A 12 -19.17 -16.22 13.28
N PHE A 13 -18.02 -16.80 12.94
CA PHE A 13 -16.91 -16.94 13.88
C PHE A 13 -16.44 -15.56 14.40
N ARG A 14 -16.20 -14.60 13.47
CA ARG A 14 -15.84 -13.22 13.87
C ARG A 14 -16.86 -12.60 14.81
N SER A 15 -18.13 -12.69 14.47
CA SER A 15 -19.22 -12.16 15.30
C SER A 15 -19.20 -12.73 16.73
N ILE A 16 -18.97 -14.04 16.86
CA ILE A 16 -18.94 -14.70 18.17
C ILE A 16 -17.71 -14.27 18.97
N VAL A 17 -16.51 -14.34 18.38
CA VAL A 17 -15.26 -14.09 19.14
C VAL A 17 -15.04 -12.61 19.45
N SER A 18 -15.69 -11.70 18.75
CA SER A 18 -15.65 -10.25 19.00
C SER A 18 -16.74 -9.78 19.97
N THR A 19 -17.58 -10.67 20.48
CA THR A 19 -18.63 -10.33 21.43
C THR A 19 -18.07 -10.34 22.85
N ASP A 20 -18.05 -9.19 23.51
CA ASP A 20 -17.59 -9.05 24.91
C ASP A 20 -18.58 -9.72 25.88
N ALA A 21 -19.86 -9.40 25.77
CA ALA A 21 -20.90 -10.01 26.60
C ALA A 21 -22.20 -10.19 25.83
N THR A 22 -22.96 -11.26 26.16
CA THR A 22 -24.28 -11.51 25.58
C THR A 22 -25.15 -12.31 26.52
N THR A 23 -26.45 -12.33 26.27
CA THR A 23 -27.39 -13.19 26.97
C THR A 23 -28.03 -14.14 25.97
N ILE A 24 -27.96 -15.44 26.26
CA ILE A 24 -28.61 -16.47 25.45
C ILE A 24 -29.75 -17.09 26.18
N GLN A 25 -30.80 -17.52 25.50
CA GLN A 25 -31.89 -18.31 26.04
C GLN A 25 -31.57 -19.79 25.90
N VAL A 26 -31.61 -20.51 27.01
CA VAL A 26 -31.40 -21.96 27.06
C VAL A 26 -32.62 -22.64 27.62
N GLN A 27 -32.88 -23.87 27.20
CA GLN A 27 -33.92 -24.72 27.80
C GLN A 27 -33.30 -25.62 28.85
N ARG A 28 -33.69 -25.43 30.13
CA ARG A 28 -33.24 -26.22 31.25
C ARG A 28 -34.44 -26.91 31.91
N ASN A 29 -34.48 -28.24 31.95
CA ASN A 29 -35.58 -29.02 32.52
C ASN A 29 -36.98 -28.63 31.95
N GLY A 30 -37.07 -28.31 30.64
CA GLY A 30 -38.29 -27.90 29.99
C GLY A 30 -38.72 -26.45 30.20
N GLN A 31 -37.96 -25.66 30.96
CA GLN A 31 -38.18 -24.21 31.17
C GLN A 31 -37.12 -23.39 30.47
N GLN A 32 -37.52 -22.25 29.93
CA GLN A 32 -36.60 -21.27 29.35
C GLN A 32 -35.88 -20.53 30.49
N ALA A 33 -34.57 -20.35 30.32
CA ALA A 33 -33.74 -19.59 31.25
C ALA A 33 -32.74 -18.73 30.46
N ASP A 34 -32.56 -17.49 30.90
CA ASP A 34 -31.55 -16.59 30.35
C ASP A 34 -30.20 -16.90 31.00
N VAL A 35 -29.16 -17.06 30.18
CA VAL A 35 -27.78 -17.25 30.60
C VAL A 35 -26.93 -16.12 30.10
N LYS A 36 -26.34 -15.35 30.99
CA LYS A 36 -25.34 -14.33 30.64
C LYS A 36 -24.03 -15.03 30.38
N LEU A 37 -23.41 -14.64 29.27
CA LEU A 37 -22.09 -15.07 28.84
C LEU A 37 -21.20 -13.82 28.73
N GLU A 38 -19.99 -13.92 29.27
CA GLU A 38 -18.96 -12.88 29.20
C GLU A 38 -17.72 -13.48 28.57
N SER A 39 -17.05 -12.71 27.77
CA SER A 39 -15.77 -13.10 27.17
C SER A 39 -14.67 -13.12 28.21
N THR A 40 -13.75 -14.07 28.11
CA THR A 40 -12.50 -14.05 28.87
C THR A 40 -11.40 -13.20 28.22
N ASP A 41 -11.68 -12.61 27.05
CA ASP A 41 -10.82 -11.68 26.39
C ASP A 41 -11.10 -10.25 26.88
N VAL A 42 -10.30 -9.80 27.83
CA VAL A 42 -10.46 -8.48 28.48
C VAL A 42 -10.07 -7.32 27.55
N LEU A 43 -9.50 -7.57 26.38
CA LEU A 43 -9.17 -6.51 25.42
C LEU A 43 -10.40 -6.04 24.65
N LEU A 44 -11.45 -6.86 24.55
CA LEU A 44 -12.69 -6.48 23.88
C LEU A 44 -13.31 -5.25 24.59
N GLY A 45 -13.56 -4.20 23.81
CA GLY A 45 -14.05 -2.92 24.32
C GLY A 45 -13.05 -2.07 25.12
N ASN A 46 -11.86 -2.58 25.44
CA ASN A 46 -10.84 -1.89 26.23
C ASN A 46 -9.55 -1.57 25.48
N TYR A 47 -9.28 -2.28 24.39
CA TYR A 47 -8.14 -1.99 23.50
C TYR A 47 -8.65 -1.70 22.09
N ASP A 48 -8.18 -0.60 21.51
CA ASP A 48 -8.66 -0.10 20.23
C ASP A 48 -8.49 -1.13 19.11
N GLY A 49 -9.60 -1.49 18.46
CA GLY A 49 -9.65 -2.47 17.39
C GLY A 49 -9.64 -3.93 17.84
N ALA A 50 -9.59 -4.25 19.14
CA ALA A 50 -9.65 -5.64 19.60
C ALA A 50 -10.91 -6.36 19.09
N CYS A 51 -10.73 -7.54 18.49
CA CYS A 51 -11.80 -8.30 17.85
C CYS A 51 -11.72 -9.83 18.09
N GLY A 52 -11.04 -10.26 19.12
CA GLY A 52 -10.95 -11.65 19.58
C GLY A 52 -9.50 -12.11 19.70
N VAL A 53 -9.18 -13.37 19.70
CA VAL A 53 -9.94 -14.56 19.24
C VAL A 53 -10.18 -15.53 20.40
N LYS A 54 -9.12 -15.96 21.15
CA LYS A 54 -9.25 -17.03 22.13
C LYS A 54 -8.17 -17.00 23.21
N THR A 55 -8.58 -17.08 24.45
CA THR A 55 -7.74 -17.36 25.62
C THR A 55 -7.57 -18.87 25.83
N GLY A 56 -6.51 -19.29 26.48
CA GLY A 56 -6.30 -20.68 26.84
C GLY A 56 -5.37 -20.83 28.02
N PHE A 57 -5.61 -21.85 28.87
CA PHE A 57 -4.76 -22.20 29.98
C PHE A 57 -4.73 -23.71 30.19
N THR A 58 -3.56 -24.23 30.46
CA THR A 58 -3.34 -25.53 31.10
C THR A 58 -2.11 -25.43 31.98
N GLU A 59 -2.00 -26.26 33.03
CA GLU A 59 -0.81 -26.27 33.91
C GLU A 59 0.51 -26.49 33.16
N LYS A 60 0.44 -27.12 31.98
CA LYS A 60 1.60 -27.44 31.15
C LYS A 60 1.90 -26.40 30.08
N ALA A 61 0.90 -25.65 29.61
CA ALA A 61 1.02 -24.66 28.56
C ALA A 61 1.12 -23.23 29.11
N GLY A 62 0.86 -23.01 30.37
CA GLY A 62 0.76 -21.68 30.99
C GLY A 62 -0.40 -20.87 30.42
N GLU A 63 -0.37 -19.59 30.62
CA GLU A 63 -1.36 -18.65 30.11
C GLU A 63 -1.10 -18.32 28.66
N CYS A 64 -2.09 -18.56 27.80
CA CYS A 64 -1.99 -18.38 26.36
C CYS A 64 -3.10 -17.46 25.84
N PHE A 65 -2.79 -16.70 24.80
CA PHE A 65 -3.75 -15.84 24.13
C PHE A 65 -3.46 -15.76 22.63
N ALA A 66 -4.49 -15.93 21.85
CA ALA A 66 -4.49 -15.59 20.43
C ALA A 66 -5.33 -14.31 20.28
N GLY A 67 -4.67 -13.18 20.31
CA GLY A 67 -5.27 -11.86 20.12
C GLY A 67 -5.45 -11.51 18.65
N ALA A 68 -6.49 -10.73 18.35
CA ALA A 68 -6.73 -10.12 17.06
C ALA A 68 -7.13 -8.66 17.21
N VAL A 69 -6.48 -7.78 16.47
CA VAL A 69 -6.76 -6.34 16.45
C VAL A 69 -6.95 -5.88 15.02
N GLN A 70 -8.06 -5.24 14.74
CA GLN A 70 -8.38 -4.70 13.41
C GLN A 70 -8.31 -3.18 13.40
N ARG A 71 -7.40 -2.62 12.59
CA ARG A 71 -7.31 -1.18 12.32
C ARG A 71 -7.09 -0.95 10.83
N ASP A 72 -7.68 0.09 10.26
CA ASP A 72 -7.55 0.46 8.84
C ASP A 72 -7.82 -0.73 7.87
N GLY A 73 -8.78 -1.60 8.21
CA GLY A 73 -9.15 -2.76 7.40
C GLY A 73 -8.17 -3.95 7.47
N LYS A 74 -7.04 -3.83 8.15
CA LYS A 74 -6.07 -4.91 8.38
C LYS A 74 -6.24 -5.52 9.76
N ILE A 75 -6.04 -6.85 9.86
CA ILE A 75 -6.08 -7.57 11.14
C ILE A 75 -4.67 -8.02 11.48
N LEU A 76 -4.19 -7.62 12.67
CA LEU A 76 -3.01 -8.18 13.32
C LEU A 76 -3.40 -9.32 14.24
N PHE A 77 -2.51 -10.30 14.36
CA PHE A 77 -2.65 -11.42 15.31
C PHE A 77 -1.44 -11.48 16.23
N ALA A 78 -1.65 -11.17 17.50
CA ALA A 78 -0.67 -11.39 18.57
C ALA A 78 -0.89 -12.80 19.16
N ILE A 79 0.12 -13.68 19.02
CA ILE A 79 0.07 -15.03 19.56
C ILE A 79 1.03 -15.13 20.73
N VAL A 80 0.48 -15.24 21.91
CA VAL A 80 1.20 -15.31 23.18
C VAL A 80 1.02 -16.69 23.80
N LEU A 81 2.13 -17.31 24.20
CA LEU A 81 2.16 -18.63 24.80
C LEU A 81 2.99 -18.59 26.09
N ASP A 82 2.54 -19.28 27.11
CA ASP A 82 3.27 -19.45 28.38
C ASP A 82 3.59 -18.11 29.09
N SER A 83 2.64 -17.18 29.09
CA SER A 83 2.76 -15.96 29.88
C SER A 83 2.69 -16.26 31.38
N SER A 84 3.34 -15.42 32.18
CA SER A 84 3.53 -15.62 33.60
C SER A 84 2.24 -15.50 34.43
N SER A 85 1.18 -14.90 33.89
CA SER A 85 -0.12 -14.77 34.55
C SER A 85 -1.23 -14.48 33.53
N GLU A 86 -2.49 -14.64 33.96
CA GLU A 86 -3.66 -14.30 33.17
C GLU A 86 -3.63 -12.84 32.68
N ALA A 87 -3.29 -11.89 33.52
CA ALA A 87 -3.18 -10.48 33.12
C ALA A 87 -2.00 -10.24 32.15
N GLN A 88 -0.88 -10.94 32.38
CA GLN A 88 0.33 -10.73 31.61
C GLN A 88 0.15 -11.14 30.15
N ARG A 89 -0.62 -12.19 29.81
CA ARG A 89 -0.88 -12.58 28.42
C ARG A 89 -1.51 -11.47 27.59
N PHE A 90 -2.35 -10.63 28.18
CA PHE A 90 -2.96 -9.48 27.51
C PHE A 90 -1.97 -8.32 27.37
N THR A 91 -1.16 -8.05 28.42
CA THR A 91 -0.07 -7.06 28.34
C THR A 91 0.95 -7.44 27.28
N ASP A 92 1.34 -8.70 27.18
CA ASP A 92 2.26 -9.19 26.16
C ASP A 92 1.68 -9.01 24.77
N ALA A 93 0.39 -9.33 24.57
CA ALA A 93 -0.30 -9.16 23.29
C ALA A 93 -0.38 -7.69 22.87
N THR A 94 -0.82 -6.79 23.76
CA THR A 94 -0.90 -5.35 23.45
C THR A 94 0.48 -4.74 23.20
N THR A 95 1.52 -5.21 23.89
CA THR A 95 2.91 -4.79 23.63
C THR A 95 3.36 -5.16 22.21
N LEU A 96 3.02 -6.36 21.74
CA LEU A 96 3.31 -6.78 20.37
C LEU A 96 2.54 -5.96 19.34
N ASP A 97 1.25 -5.72 19.58
CA ASP A 97 0.42 -4.92 18.70
C ASP A 97 0.90 -3.47 18.62
N ASP A 98 1.17 -2.84 19.76
CA ASP A 98 1.70 -1.48 19.85
C ASP A 98 3.07 -1.37 19.15
N TRP A 99 3.93 -2.39 19.27
CA TRP A 99 5.21 -2.41 18.58
C TRP A 99 5.02 -2.41 17.05
N VAL A 100 4.08 -3.16 16.51
CA VAL A 100 3.78 -3.15 15.07
C VAL A 100 3.22 -1.80 14.64
N TYR A 101 2.24 -1.26 15.38
CA TYR A 101 1.63 0.03 15.02
C TYR A 101 2.61 1.20 15.13
N ASN A 102 3.47 1.21 16.17
CA ASN A 102 4.50 2.24 16.34
C ASN A 102 5.61 2.21 15.26
N ASN A 103 5.76 1.05 14.59
CA ASN A 103 6.69 0.90 13.48
C ASN A 103 5.99 0.89 12.11
N THR A 104 4.69 1.20 12.05
CA THR A 104 3.95 1.38 10.80
C THR A 104 3.90 2.87 10.47
N ILE A 105 4.35 3.22 9.26
CA ILE A 105 4.42 4.61 8.78
C ILE A 105 3.57 4.78 7.53
N ASP A 106 3.08 6.01 7.31
CA ASP A 106 2.50 6.41 6.04
C ASP A 106 3.65 6.79 5.08
N TYR A 107 3.81 5.99 4.03
CA TYR A 107 4.82 6.18 2.99
C TYR A 107 4.18 6.81 1.77
N PRO A 108 4.48 8.08 1.43
CA PRO A 108 4.05 8.70 0.20
C PRO A 108 4.59 7.91 -1.00
N LEU A 109 3.81 7.76 -2.06
CA LEU A 109 4.26 7.05 -3.26
C LEU A 109 5.14 7.92 -4.16
N VAL A 110 5.06 9.25 -4.01
CA VAL A 110 5.84 10.20 -4.80
C VAL A 110 6.82 10.95 -3.94
N HIS A 111 8.09 10.92 -4.35
CA HIS A 111 9.23 11.57 -3.70
C HIS A 111 10.07 12.39 -4.70
N SER A 112 9.48 12.85 -5.80
CA SER A 112 10.16 13.68 -6.78
C SER A 112 10.12 15.14 -6.38
N ASP A 113 11.28 15.81 -6.45
CA ASP A 113 11.39 17.27 -6.28
C ASP A 113 11.02 18.02 -7.57
N GLU A 114 11.00 17.33 -8.71
CA GLU A 114 10.61 17.93 -9.98
C GLU A 114 9.09 18.06 -10.04
N THR A 115 8.62 19.22 -10.47
CA THR A 115 7.19 19.51 -10.60
C THR A 115 6.83 20.01 -11.99
N THR A 116 5.58 19.84 -12.37
CA THR A 116 5.01 20.38 -13.62
C THR A 116 3.60 20.89 -13.38
N THR A 117 3.08 21.67 -14.34
CA THR A 117 1.72 22.15 -14.28
C THR A 117 0.80 21.14 -14.96
N TYR A 118 -0.11 20.56 -14.19
CA TYR A 118 -1.13 19.65 -14.67
C TYR A 118 -2.45 20.42 -14.89
N THR A 119 -3.01 20.32 -16.08
CA THR A 119 -4.32 20.91 -16.38
C THR A 119 -5.32 19.79 -16.62
N THR A 120 -6.34 19.70 -15.77
CA THR A 120 -7.40 18.70 -15.90
C THR A 120 -8.26 18.95 -17.14
N SER A 121 -9.03 17.95 -17.57
CA SER A 121 -10.02 18.08 -18.64
C SER A 121 -11.08 19.15 -18.39
N THR A 122 -11.30 19.54 -17.12
CA THR A 122 -12.20 20.61 -16.69
C THR A 122 -11.57 22.00 -16.69
N GLY A 123 -10.27 22.10 -17.05
CA GLY A 123 -9.52 23.36 -17.11
C GLY A 123 -8.94 23.81 -15.76
N THR A 124 -9.03 22.98 -14.71
CA THR A 124 -8.37 23.29 -13.42
C THR A 124 -6.89 22.97 -13.52
N THR A 125 -6.06 23.93 -13.14
CA THR A 125 -4.61 23.81 -13.17
C THR A 125 -4.07 23.60 -11.76
N ALA A 126 -3.20 22.60 -11.58
CA ALA A 126 -2.50 22.31 -10.34
C ALA A 126 -1.04 22.00 -10.62
N THR A 127 -0.16 22.28 -9.66
CA THR A 127 1.24 21.83 -9.70
C THR A 127 1.29 20.41 -9.15
N VAL A 128 1.87 19.48 -9.91
CA VAL A 128 2.02 18.07 -9.52
C VAL A 128 3.49 17.65 -9.64
N PRO A 129 3.93 16.69 -8.80
CA PRO A 129 5.28 16.13 -8.93
C PRO A 129 5.39 15.28 -10.20
N VAL A 130 6.57 15.32 -10.83
CA VAL A 130 6.89 14.49 -12.01
C VAL A 130 7.39 13.13 -11.52
N VAL A 131 6.74 12.07 -11.98
CA VAL A 131 7.13 10.68 -11.65
C VAL A 131 8.04 10.10 -12.73
N ALA A 132 7.77 10.43 -13.99
CA ALA A 132 8.58 9.97 -15.11
C ALA A 132 8.53 10.92 -16.29
N ASN A 133 9.55 10.85 -17.15
CA ASN A 133 9.51 11.38 -18.50
C ASN A 133 9.23 10.23 -19.46
N VAL A 134 8.13 10.29 -20.20
CA VAL A 134 7.65 9.22 -21.08
C VAL A 134 7.98 9.56 -22.52
N SER A 135 8.58 8.63 -23.25
CA SER A 135 8.91 8.82 -24.67
C SER A 135 7.66 8.75 -25.54
N HIS A 136 7.58 9.62 -26.53
CA HIS A 136 6.53 9.60 -27.53
C HIS A 136 7.03 8.91 -28.81
N SER A 137 6.51 7.73 -29.12
CA SER A 137 7.01 6.90 -30.22
C SER A 137 6.87 7.52 -31.61
N GLY A 138 6.03 8.52 -31.77
CA GLY A 138 5.93 9.32 -33.02
C GLY A 138 7.13 10.24 -33.27
N TRP A 139 7.86 10.64 -32.22
CA TRP A 139 9.01 11.54 -32.27
C TRP A 139 10.32 10.78 -32.04
N MET A 140 11.45 11.36 -32.46
CA MET A 140 12.79 10.80 -32.18
C MET A 140 13.34 11.28 -30.83
N ASP A 141 13.01 12.49 -30.44
CA ASP A 141 13.64 13.26 -29.37
C ASP A 141 12.68 13.78 -28.31
N LYS A 142 11.38 13.55 -28.45
CA LYS A 142 10.40 14.10 -27.52
C LYS A 142 10.02 13.11 -26.44
N THR A 143 10.05 13.61 -25.21
CA THR A 143 9.41 13.04 -24.04
C THR A 143 8.40 14.05 -23.50
N PHE A 144 7.49 13.57 -22.67
CA PHE A 144 6.55 14.41 -21.93
C PHE A 144 6.48 13.94 -20.47
N LYS A 145 6.15 14.87 -19.57
CA LYS A 145 6.10 14.61 -18.16
C LYS A 145 4.84 13.84 -17.78
N ALA A 146 5.01 12.89 -16.87
CA ALA A 146 3.93 12.05 -16.34
C ALA A 146 3.96 12.04 -14.80
N THR A 147 2.79 11.89 -14.20
CA THR A 147 2.58 11.82 -12.74
C THR A 147 1.73 10.60 -12.40
N LEU A 148 1.54 10.28 -11.12
CA LEU A 148 0.56 9.27 -10.72
C LEU A 148 -0.87 9.80 -10.90
N SER A 149 -1.82 8.90 -11.08
CA SER A 149 -3.26 9.23 -11.13
C SER A 149 -3.74 9.89 -9.83
N ASP A 150 -3.14 9.51 -8.70
CA ASP A 150 -3.24 10.22 -7.43
C ASP A 150 -1.82 10.52 -6.91
N PRO A 151 -1.29 11.73 -7.17
CA PRO A 151 0.06 12.11 -6.74
C PRO A 151 0.18 12.35 -5.22
N THR A 152 -0.93 12.34 -4.48
CA THR A 152 -0.98 12.48 -3.02
C THR A 152 -1.10 11.16 -2.28
N ALA A 153 -1.22 10.05 -3.03
CA ALA A 153 -1.40 8.74 -2.46
C ALA A 153 -0.24 8.33 -1.56
N SER A 154 -0.56 7.71 -0.45
CA SER A 154 0.36 7.07 0.48
C SER A 154 -0.10 5.64 0.79
N VAL A 155 0.82 4.84 1.27
CA VAL A 155 0.55 3.46 1.72
C VAL A 155 1.16 3.24 3.09
N LYS A 156 0.45 2.48 3.95
CA LYS A 156 1.00 2.09 5.25
C LYS A 156 2.00 0.94 5.06
N VAL A 157 3.23 1.17 5.48
CA VAL A 157 4.34 0.21 5.43
C VAL A 157 4.89 -0.06 6.82
N PHE A 158 5.30 -1.30 7.06
CA PHE A 158 6.01 -1.65 8.27
C PHE A 158 7.48 -1.31 8.10
N SER A 159 7.97 -0.33 8.84
CA SER A 159 9.29 0.28 8.64
C SER A 159 10.47 -0.68 8.85
N LEU A 160 10.24 -1.79 9.53
CA LEU A 160 11.25 -2.81 9.81
C LEU A 160 11.25 -3.96 8.79
N ASP A 161 10.36 -3.94 7.81
CA ASP A 161 10.24 -5.00 6.77
C ASP A 161 11.03 -4.65 5.50
N GLY A 162 11.98 -3.74 5.61
CA GLY A 162 12.84 -3.33 4.51
C GLY A 162 12.31 -2.12 3.73
N ASN A 163 13.06 -1.76 2.70
CA ASN A 163 12.78 -0.57 1.90
C ASN A 163 11.67 -0.82 0.88
N VAL A 164 11.00 0.27 0.51
CA VAL A 164 10.09 0.27 -0.64
C VAL A 164 10.92 0.32 -1.93
N SER A 165 10.48 -0.39 -2.94
CA SER A 165 10.98 -0.31 -4.32
C SER A 165 9.84 -0.08 -5.28
N GLN A 166 10.14 0.38 -6.49
CA GLN A 166 9.15 0.61 -7.54
C GLN A 166 9.58 -0.02 -8.87
N ASP A 167 8.59 -0.43 -9.64
CA ASP A 167 8.72 -0.82 -11.04
C ASP A 167 7.78 0.04 -11.88
N VAL A 168 8.29 0.58 -12.99
CA VAL A 168 7.53 1.46 -13.87
C VAL A 168 7.45 0.81 -15.25
N GLN A 169 6.23 0.48 -15.65
CA GLN A 169 5.93 -0.05 -16.98
C GLN A 169 5.33 1.06 -17.83
N PHE A 170 5.99 1.38 -18.94
CA PHE A 170 5.55 2.41 -19.88
C PHE A 170 4.74 1.80 -21.01
N ASP A 171 3.62 2.43 -21.33
CA ASP A 171 2.83 2.12 -22.52
C ASP A 171 3.48 2.74 -23.78
N THR A 172 3.28 2.12 -24.93
CA THR A 172 3.70 2.74 -26.22
C THR A 172 2.71 3.81 -26.64
N VAL A 173 3.18 5.05 -26.69
CA VAL A 173 2.35 6.22 -27.00
C VAL A 173 2.75 6.81 -28.36
N SER A 174 1.82 6.88 -29.32
CA SER A 174 2.09 7.33 -30.70
C SER A 174 1.15 8.43 -31.23
N GLY A 175 0.00 8.62 -30.58
CA GLY A 175 -1.01 9.63 -30.94
C GLY A 175 -0.90 10.89 -30.08
N ASP A 176 -1.85 11.81 -30.26
CA ASP A 176 -1.94 13.00 -29.43
C ASP A 176 -2.10 12.63 -27.95
N VAL A 177 -1.21 13.15 -27.10
CA VAL A 177 -1.25 12.97 -25.66
C VAL A 177 -1.95 14.14 -25.01
N LYS A 178 -2.86 13.82 -24.08
CA LYS A 178 -3.58 14.81 -23.28
C LYS A 178 -3.34 14.58 -21.80
N PRO A 179 -3.32 15.64 -20.96
CA PRO A 179 -3.25 15.50 -19.52
C PRO A 179 -4.33 14.55 -18.99
N GLY A 180 -3.93 13.66 -18.05
CA GLY A 180 -4.80 12.62 -17.49
C GLY A 180 -4.89 11.33 -18.31
N GLN A 181 -4.32 11.28 -19.53
CA GLN A 181 -4.25 10.05 -20.32
C GLN A 181 -3.28 9.06 -19.67
N LYS A 182 -3.72 7.81 -19.49
CA LYS A 182 -2.85 6.73 -19.01
C LYS A 182 -1.74 6.47 -20.02
N VAL A 183 -0.50 6.37 -19.50
CA VAL A 183 0.74 6.19 -20.29
C VAL A 183 1.66 5.15 -19.67
N GLY A 184 1.17 4.44 -18.66
CA GLY A 184 1.90 3.39 -18.00
C GLY A 184 1.28 3.00 -16.66
N THR A 185 2.04 2.22 -15.89
CA THR A 185 1.67 1.77 -14.55
C THR A 185 2.90 1.78 -13.67
N VAL A 186 2.76 2.22 -12.42
CA VAL A 186 3.80 2.15 -11.39
C VAL A 186 3.33 1.17 -10.32
N THR A 187 4.16 0.18 -10.02
CA THR A 187 3.91 -0.81 -8.97
C THR A 187 4.96 -0.66 -7.89
N PHE A 188 4.50 -0.56 -6.64
CA PHE A 188 5.36 -0.41 -5.47
C PHE A 188 5.39 -1.73 -4.70
N TYR A 189 6.57 -2.07 -4.20
CA TYR A 189 6.83 -3.31 -3.49
C TYR A 189 7.51 -3.03 -2.15
N GLN A 190 7.20 -3.85 -1.15
CA GLN A 190 7.99 -4.02 0.07
C GLN A 190 8.13 -5.52 0.31
N HIS A 191 9.34 -5.99 0.64
CA HIS A 191 9.62 -7.42 0.84
C HIS A 191 9.17 -8.32 -0.34
N ASN A 192 9.30 -7.82 -1.58
CA ASN A 192 8.82 -8.45 -2.83
C ASN A 192 7.29 -8.66 -2.92
N GLU A 193 6.52 -8.07 -2.01
CA GLU A 193 5.07 -8.05 -2.09
C GLU A 193 4.58 -6.72 -2.64
N VAL A 194 3.55 -6.74 -3.49
CA VAL A 194 2.93 -5.53 -4.02
C VAL A 194 2.17 -4.84 -2.89
N ILE A 195 2.57 -3.60 -2.57
CA ILE A 195 1.94 -2.77 -1.55
C ILE A 195 1.02 -1.70 -2.13
N ALA A 196 1.29 -1.25 -3.36
CA ALA A 196 0.44 -0.32 -4.09
C ALA A 196 0.67 -0.44 -5.60
N GLN A 197 -0.34 -0.08 -6.37
CA GLN A 197 -0.26 0.07 -7.82
C GLN A 197 -1.08 1.29 -8.25
N GLN A 198 -0.50 2.12 -9.12
CA GLN A 198 -1.10 3.35 -9.61
C GLN A 198 -0.92 3.46 -11.13
N ASP A 199 -1.89 4.06 -11.80
CA ASP A 199 -1.71 4.45 -13.19
C ASP A 199 -0.76 5.64 -13.30
N LEU A 200 0.17 5.55 -14.25
CA LEU A 200 1.00 6.67 -14.69
C LEU A 200 0.20 7.44 -15.76
N VAL A 201 -0.03 8.72 -15.52
CA VAL A 201 -0.83 9.57 -16.40
C VAL A 201 -0.01 10.76 -16.92
N ALA A 202 -0.25 11.16 -18.17
CA ALA A 202 0.39 12.33 -18.74
C ALA A 202 0.02 13.59 -17.95
N ALA A 203 1.00 14.39 -17.57
CA ALA A 203 0.82 15.66 -16.87
C ALA A 203 0.75 16.86 -17.84
N GLU A 204 1.21 16.68 -19.08
CA GLU A 204 1.24 17.72 -20.10
C GLU A 204 0.79 17.17 -21.47
N THR A 205 0.52 18.08 -22.40
CA THR A 205 0.13 17.74 -23.78
C THR A 205 1.37 17.47 -24.62
N CYS A 206 1.35 16.38 -25.39
CA CYS A 206 2.34 16.12 -26.43
C CYS A 206 1.63 15.71 -27.74
N PRO A 207 1.55 16.60 -28.74
CA PRO A 207 0.87 16.28 -30.00
C PRO A 207 1.69 15.28 -30.81
N ALA A 208 0.99 14.43 -31.55
CA ALA A 208 1.63 13.60 -32.59
C ALA A 208 2.26 14.47 -33.70
N PRO A 209 3.31 13.97 -34.37
CA PRO A 209 3.86 14.68 -35.52
C PRO A 209 2.81 14.79 -36.65
N ASN A 210 2.76 15.94 -37.26
CA ASN A 210 1.93 16.10 -38.49
C ASN A 210 2.52 15.29 -39.66
N PRO A 211 1.77 15.09 -40.75
CA PRO A 211 2.24 14.26 -41.90
C PRO A 211 3.58 14.71 -42.48
N ILE A 212 3.85 16.02 -42.50
CA ILE A 212 5.11 16.57 -43.08
C ILE A 212 6.28 16.27 -42.12
N GLU A 213 6.07 16.50 -40.82
CA GLU A 213 7.04 16.15 -39.76
C GLU A 213 7.30 14.64 -39.74
N GLY A 214 6.25 13.83 -39.92
CA GLY A 214 6.34 12.37 -39.97
C GLY A 214 7.25 11.86 -41.10
N ILE A 215 7.21 12.48 -42.27
CA ILE A 215 8.12 12.15 -43.38
C ILE A 215 9.58 12.48 -43.00
N GLY A 216 9.82 13.66 -42.41
CA GLY A 216 11.16 14.04 -41.93
C GLY A 216 11.70 13.10 -40.87
N ILE A 217 10.85 12.73 -39.91
CA ILE A 217 11.20 11.77 -38.83
C ILE A 217 11.53 10.40 -39.43
N TRP A 218 10.76 9.93 -40.40
CA TRP A 218 11.00 8.66 -41.07
C TRP A 218 12.37 8.64 -41.77
N TRP A 219 12.72 9.69 -42.50
CA TRP A 219 14.04 9.84 -43.13
C TRP A 219 15.16 9.87 -42.11
N ASN A 220 15.02 10.64 -41.05
CA ASN A 220 16.02 10.73 -39.99
C ASN A 220 16.22 9.38 -39.26
N ARG A 221 15.15 8.64 -38.97
CA ARG A 221 15.24 7.28 -38.41
C ARG A 221 15.97 6.32 -39.35
N LEU A 222 15.73 6.41 -40.64
CA LEU A 222 16.41 5.58 -41.61
C LEU A 222 17.92 5.83 -41.58
N PHE A 223 18.37 7.10 -41.56
CA PHE A 223 19.79 7.46 -41.48
C PHE A 223 20.39 7.12 -40.11
N ALA A 224 19.72 7.40 -39.03
CA ALA A 224 20.15 7.04 -37.66
C ALA A 224 20.35 5.52 -37.53
N GLY A 225 19.48 4.70 -38.11
CA GLY A 225 19.65 3.26 -38.16
C GLY A 225 20.92 2.78 -38.88
N PHE A 226 21.39 3.54 -39.87
CA PHE A 226 22.67 3.23 -40.56
C PHE A 226 23.88 3.72 -39.78
N SER A 227 23.78 4.79 -38.98
CA SER A 227 24.87 5.33 -38.15
C SER A 227 24.94 4.70 -36.72
N GLY A 228 23.95 3.90 -36.35
CA GLY A 228 23.87 3.32 -35.01
C GLY A 228 23.43 4.33 -33.94
N GLU A 229 22.86 5.46 -34.34
CA GLU A 229 22.31 6.46 -33.40
C GLU A 229 20.92 6.05 -32.90
N GLN A 230 20.53 6.61 -31.74
CA GLN A 230 19.18 6.38 -31.21
C GLN A 230 18.11 6.89 -32.14
N THR A 231 17.11 6.05 -32.40
CA THR A 231 15.96 6.37 -33.27
C THR A 231 14.76 6.89 -32.52
N GLN A 232 14.80 6.87 -31.19
CA GLN A 232 13.73 7.32 -30.28
C GLN A 232 14.33 7.72 -28.93
N ALA A 233 13.77 8.74 -28.29
CA ALA A 233 14.07 9.08 -26.90
C ALA A 233 13.66 7.92 -25.97
N GLU A 234 14.37 7.75 -24.88
CA GLU A 234 14.04 6.75 -23.86
C GLU A 234 13.18 7.36 -22.75
N SER A 235 12.23 6.57 -22.27
CA SER A 235 11.50 6.93 -21.05
C SER A 235 12.41 6.80 -19.83
N SER A 236 12.28 7.70 -18.88
CA SER A 236 13.08 7.70 -17.66
C SER A 236 12.23 7.94 -16.42
N VAL A 237 12.60 7.29 -15.31
CA VAL A 237 11.93 7.45 -14.02
C VAL A 237 12.62 8.58 -13.26
N VAL A 238 11.83 9.54 -12.77
CA VAL A 238 12.26 10.68 -11.96
C VAL A 238 11.97 10.44 -10.49
N ASN A 239 10.87 9.73 -10.20
CA ASN A 239 10.48 9.39 -8.83
C ASN A 239 11.54 8.52 -8.16
N SER A 240 11.82 8.79 -6.89
CA SER A 240 12.71 7.99 -6.07
C SER A 240 11.94 7.16 -5.04
N THR A 241 12.60 6.17 -4.47
CA THR A 241 12.09 5.41 -3.32
C THR A 241 13.10 5.56 -2.19
N PRO A 242 12.99 6.62 -1.36
CA PRO A 242 13.94 6.88 -0.28
C PRO A 242 13.94 5.73 0.74
N LEU A 243 15.12 5.51 1.32
CA LEU A 243 15.32 4.47 2.31
C LEU A 243 14.55 4.79 3.60
N ILE A 244 14.04 3.74 4.24
CA ILE A 244 13.37 3.81 5.53
C ILE A 244 14.40 3.44 6.61
N TYR A 245 14.65 4.33 7.58
CA TYR A 245 15.63 4.10 8.64
C TYR A 245 14.98 4.10 10.02
N GLY A 246 15.18 3.01 10.77
CA GLY A 246 14.95 2.92 12.22
C GLY A 246 13.51 2.85 12.70
N SER A 247 13.36 2.67 14.00
CA SER A 247 12.07 2.48 14.70
C SER A 247 11.19 3.74 14.84
N ASN A 248 11.76 4.94 14.53
CA ASN A 248 10.99 6.18 14.37
C ASN A 248 11.20 6.69 12.95
N ALA A 249 10.88 5.86 11.97
CA ALA A 249 11.25 6.02 10.60
C ALA A 249 10.91 7.41 10.05
N THR A 250 11.92 8.23 9.95
CA THR A 250 11.91 9.42 9.11
C THR A 250 12.28 8.95 7.70
N ILE A 251 11.41 9.22 6.74
CA ILE A 251 11.75 9.00 5.33
C ILE A 251 12.91 9.92 5.01
N ASN A 252 14.06 9.34 4.67
CA ASN A 252 15.24 10.14 4.35
C ASN A 252 15.08 10.68 2.92
N THR A 253 14.72 11.97 2.82
CA THR A 253 14.63 12.69 1.53
C THR A 253 15.97 13.29 1.09
N THR A 254 17.05 13.11 1.88
CA THR A 254 18.37 13.63 1.51
C THR A 254 18.96 12.77 0.41
N LYS A 255 19.22 13.39 -0.74
CA LYS A 255 19.99 12.80 -1.84
C LYS A 255 21.39 12.46 -1.31
N GLU A 256 21.81 11.19 -1.40
CA GLU A 256 23.21 10.91 -1.47
C GLU A 256 23.72 11.48 -2.79
N GLY A 257 24.60 12.47 -2.69
CA GLY A 257 25.24 13.15 -3.82
C GLY A 257 26.29 12.29 -4.51
#